data_c6a9b2fdcd9b1f6dbedff74b3fefad19
#
_entry.id   c6a9b2fdcd9b1f6dbedff74b3fefad19
#
_cell.length_a   1.000
_cell.length_b   1.000
_cell.length_c   1.000
_cell.angle_alpha   90.00
_cell.angle_beta   90.00
_cell.angle_gamma   90.00
#
_symmetry.space_group_name_H-M   'P 1'
#
loop_
_entity.id
_entity.type
_entity.pdbx_description
1 polymer ?
#
loop_
_entity_poly.entity_id
_entity_poly.type
_entity_poly.pdbx_seq_one_letter_code
_entity_poly.pdbx_strand_id
1 'polypeptide(L)'
;MEKRITGHTELIGLIATPIRHSKSPTMHNAAFQKLGLDYAYLAFEVGENELEDTIKGFRALNVRGWNVSMPNKTIIGKYLDEISPVAKLCGAINTVVNDNGKLKGTITDGTGYMRALKETGIDIIGKKITIVGAGGAATAISIQAAFDGVKEISIFNRNDEFYDRAKLNVKNINEKTNCKASLFRLENREALEKEIKESVLFVNATNVGMHPLDNQMILPDTHYLRKDLIVSDVIYSPEETLLLKEAKKLGCKTINGIGMMIYQGAEAFKLWTGMEMPIDTVKGALNLK
;
A
#
# COMPACT_ATOMS: atom_id res chain seq x y z
N MET A 1 5.76 -30.10 15.89
CA MET A 1 4.30 -30.36 16.07
C MET A 1 3.53 -29.20 15.51
N GLU A 2 2.65 -29.45 14.57
CA GLU A 2 1.72 -28.42 14.09
C GLU A 2 0.90 -27.88 15.27
N LYS A 3 0.93 -26.58 15.50
CA LYS A 3 0.16 -25.95 16.56
C LYS A 3 -1.32 -26.03 16.16
N ARG A 4 -2.10 -26.81 16.85
CA ARG A 4 -3.56 -26.91 16.61
C ARG A 4 -4.21 -25.64 17.13
N ILE A 5 -5.26 -25.18 16.43
CA ILE A 5 -6.16 -24.13 16.91
C ILE A 5 -6.83 -24.64 18.21
N THR A 6 -6.83 -23.82 19.25
CA THR A 6 -7.38 -24.12 20.58
C THR A 6 -8.41 -23.07 21.00
N GLY A 7 -9.01 -23.22 22.16
CA GLY A 7 -9.91 -22.20 22.73
C GLY A 7 -9.20 -20.89 23.15
N HIS A 8 -7.88 -20.84 23.11
CA HIS A 8 -7.08 -19.65 23.40
C HIS A 8 -6.59 -18.92 22.13
N THR A 9 -6.81 -19.53 20.95
CA THR A 9 -6.35 -18.94 19.68
C THR A 9 -7.12 -17.66 19.38
N GLU A 10 -6.39 -16.54 19.26
CA GLU A 10 -6.98 -15.26 18.89
C GLU A 10 -7.18 -15.15 17.38
N LEU A 11 -8.29 -14.54 16.97
CA LEU A 11 -8.65 -14.37 15.58
C LEU A 11 -8.17 -13.01 15.06
N ILE A 12 -7.52 -13.05 13.89
CA ILE A 12 -7.25 -11.87 13.06
C ILE A 12 -7.88 -12.12 11.69
N GLY A 13 -8.44 -11.08 11.08
CA GLY A 13 -9.20 -11.22 9.85
C GLY A 13 -8.70 -10.38 8.67
N LEU A 14 -9.32 -10.63 7.52
CA LEU A 14 -9.31 -9.76 6.36
C LEU A 14 -10.72 -9.72 5.80
N ILE A 15 -11.26 -8.53 5.57
CA ILE A 15 -12.58 -8.32 5.00
C ILE A 15 -12.51 -7.61 3.65
N ALA A 16 -13.13 -8.16 2.63
CA ALA A 16 -13.28 -7.59 1.30
C ALA A 16 -14.21 -8.46 0.42
N THR A 17 -14.54 -8.00 -0.78
CA THR A 17 -15.20 -8.82 -1.80
C THR A 17 -14.79 -8.36 -3.22
N PRO A 18 -14.27 -9.27 -4.09
CA PRO A 18 -13.89 -10.67 -3.83
C PRO A 18 -12.57 -10.76 -3.04
N ILE A 19 -12.37 -11.82 -2.23
CA ILE A 19 -11.16 -11.91 -1.37
C ILE A 19 -10.44 -13.25 -1.42
N ARG A 20 -11.01 -14.29 -2.02
CA ARG A 20 -10.45 -15.65 -2.00
C ARG A 20 -9.05 -15.80 -2.60
N HIS A 21 -8.63 -14.85 -3.45
CA HIS A 21 -7.30 -14.81 -4.08
C HIS A 21 -6.21 -14.19 -3.18
N SER A 22 -6.57 -13.70 -1.99
CA SER A 22 -5.62 -12.99 -1.12
C SER A 22 -4.51 -13.90 -0.61
N LYS A 23 -3.28 -13.39 -0.64
CA LYS A 23 -2.09 -14.03 -0.07
C LYS A 23 -1.89 -13.71 1.43
N SER A 24 -2.68 -12.80 1.99
CA SER A 24 -2.55 -12.37 3.39
C SER A 24 -2.69 -13.53 4.40
N PRO A 25 -3.65 -14.48 4.26
CA PRO A 25 -3.73 -15.61 5.17
C PRO A 25 -2.45 -16.47 5.18
N THR A 26 -1.88 -16.77 4.01
CA THR A 26 -0.61 -17.51 3.91
C THR A 26 0.52 -16.76 4.61
N MET A 27 0.63 -15.47 4.35
CA MET A 27 1.66 -14.60 4.91
C MET A 27 1.61 -14.53 6.44
N HIS A 28 0.46 -14.16 6.99
CA HIS A 28 0.32 -13.94 8.43
C HIS A 28 0.38 -15.26 9.23
N ASN A 29 -0.27 -16.33 8.76
CA ASN A 29 -0.23 -17.62 9.44
C ASN A 29 1.18 -18.22 9.45
N ALA A 30 1.97 -18.08 8.38
CA ALA A 30 3.37 -18.50 8.37
C ALA A 30 4.21 -17.71 9.41
N ALA A 31 3.97 -16.41 9.55
CA ALA A 31 4.61 -15.58 10.55
C ALA A 31 4.21 -15.98 11.97
N PHE A 32 2.94 -16.20 12.25
CA PHE A 32 2.46 -16.68 13.56
C PHE A 32 3.08 -18.01 13.93
N GLN A 33 3.10 -18.96 13.01
CA GLN A 33 3.71 -20.27 13.22
C GLN A 33 5.21 -20.15 13.54
N LYS A 34 5.95 -19.34 12.77
CA LYS A 34 7.39 -19.12 12.98
C LYS A 34 7.71 -18.55 14.35
N LEU A 35 6.89 -17.61 14.84
CA LEU A 35 7.07 -16.94 16.10
C LEU A 35 6.40 -17.66 17.30
N GLY A 36 5.72 -18.77 17.05
CA GLY A 36 5.02 -19.50 18.10
C GLY A 36 3.82 -18.75 18.68
N LEU A 37 3.24 -17.80 17.94
CA LEU A 37 2.08 -17.02 18.36
C LEU A 37 0.79 -17.82 18.18
N ASP A 38 -0.12 -17.73 19.16
CA ASP A 38 -1.41 -18.43 19.13
C ASP A 38 -2.50 -17.58 18.49
N TYR A 39 -2.30 -17.32 17.19
CA TYR A 39 -3.20 -16.54 16.33
C TYR A 39 -3.61 -17.35 15.10
N ALA A 40 -4.78 -17.06 14.57
CA ALA A 40 -5.25 -17.54 13.28
C ALA A 40 -5.69 -16.36 12.41
N TYR A 41 -5.23 -16.31 11.17
CA TYR A 41 -5.63 -15.29 10.21
C TYR A 41 -6.54 -15.89 9.14
N LEU A 42 -7.75 -15.36 9.00
CA LEU A 42 -8.76 -15.80 8.05
C LEU A 42 -9.20 -14.66 7.12
N ALA A 43 -9.65 -15.00 5.91
CA ALA A 43 -10.26 -14.08 4.98
C ALA A 43 -11.78 -14.30 4.93
N PHE A 44 -12.52 -13.20 5.03
CA PHE A 44 -13.98 -13.17 5.03
C PHE A 44 -14.49 -12.38 3.83
N GLU A 45 -15.39 -12.98 3.07
CA GLU A 45 -16.09 -12.32 1.98
C GLU A 45 -17.13 -11.39 2.56
N VAL A 46 -16.86 -10.09 2.60
CA VAL A 46 -17.70 -9.05 3.18
C VAL A 46 -17.77 -7.86 2.23
N GLY A 47 -18.97 -7.55 1.77
CA GLY A 47 -19.29 -6.37 1.00
C GLY A 47 -19.74 -5.19 1.86
N GLU A 48 -20.19 -4.12 1.21
CA GLU A 48 -20.66 -2.91 1.91
C GLU A 48 -21.92 -3.17 2.72
N ASN A 49 -22.80 -4.05 2.25
CA ASN A 49 -24.09 -4.35 2.88
C ASN A 49 -23.92 -5.11 4.21
N GLU A 50 -22.92 -6.01 4.27
CA GLU A 50 -22.65 -6.84 5.45
C GLU A 50 -21.66 -6.18 6.42
N LEU A 51 -21.08 -5.02 6.04
CA LEU A 51 -19.96 -4.42 6.77
C LEU A 51 -20.33 -4.05 8.21
N GLU A 52 -21.47 -3.39 8.41
CA GLU A 52 -21.89 -2.93 9.75
C GLU A 52 -22.06 -4.11 10.72
N ASP A 53 -22.77 -5.14 10.30
CA ASP A 53 -23.00 -6.32 11.12
C ASP A 53 -21.73 -7.12 11.36
N THR A 54 -20.83 -7.18 10.36
CA THR A 54 -19.49 -7.76 10.51
C THR A 54 -18.68 -7.04 11.58
N ILE A 55 -18.67 -5.70 11.60
CA ILE A 55 -17.91 -4.94 12.60
C ILE A 55 -18.52 -5.10 14.00
N LYS A 56 -19.84 -5.11 14.13
CA LYS A 56 -20.53 -5.41 15.40
C LYS A 56 -20.16 -6.82 15.89
N GLY A 57 -20.18 -7.81 14.99
CA GLY A 57 -19.80 -9.19 15.28
C GLY A 57 -18.34 -9.31 15.70
N PHE A 58 -17.41 -8.71 14.98
CA PHE A 58 -15.98 -8.72 15.31
C PHE A 58 -15.69 -8.06 16.66
N ARG A 59 -16.41 -6.97 16.99
CA ARG A 59 -16.31 -6.35 18.31
C ARG A 59 -16.85 -7.28 19.43
N ALA A 60 -18.01 -7.91 19.21
CA ALA A 60 -18.64 -8.80 20.18
C ALA A 60 -17.83 -10.08 20.43
N LEU A 61 -17.20 -10.62 19.38
CA LEU A 61 -16.32 -11.80 19.43
C LEU A 61 -14.89 -11.47 19.91
N ASN A 62 -14.61 -10.20 20.19
CA ASN A 62 -13.29 -9.71 20.56
C ASN A 62 -12.19 -10.11 19.55
N VAL A 63 -12.50 -10.05 18.23
CA VAL A 63 -11.52 -10.28 17.18
C VAL A 63 -10.38 -9.29 17.37
N ARG A 64 -9.13 -9.77 17.43
CA ARG A 64 -7.93 -8.96 17.77
C ARG A 64 -7.69 -7.79 16.81
N GLY A 65 -8.05 -7.97 15.55
CA GLY A 65 -7.95 -6.95 14.52
C GLY A 65 -8.16 -7.55 13.14
N TRP A 66 -8.14 -6.69 12.13
CA TRP A 66 -8.32 -7.16 10.76
C TRP A 66 -7.76 -6.19 9.72
N ASN A 67 -7.38 -6.73 8.57
CA ASN A 67 -7.17 -5.91 7.38
C ASN A 67 -8.50 -5.65 6.68
N VAL A 68 -8.51 -4.56 5.92
CA VAL A 68 -9.65 -4.12 5.12
C VAL A 68 -9.17 -3.89 3.68
N SER A 69 -9.90 -4.48 2.70
CA SER A 69 -9.64 -4.18 1.29
C SER A 69 -10.92 -3.68 0.61
N MET A 70 -10.89 -3.54 -0.71
CA MET A 70 -12.05 -3.03 -1.46
C MET A 70 -13.27 -3.96 -1.34
N PRO A 71 -14.48 -3.39 -1.32
CA PRO A 71 -14.80 -1.95 -1.41
C PRO A 71 -14.72 -1.21 -0.06
N ASN A 72 -14.47 -1.90 1.05
CA ASN A 72 -14.70 -1.43 2.42
C ASN A 72 -13.71 -0.36 2.93
N LYS A 73 -12.52 -0.21 2.30
CA LYS A 73 -11.44 0.70 2.78
C LYS A 73 -11.88 2.14 3.03
N THR A 74 -12.81 2.65 2.23
CA THR A 74 -13.25 4.06 2.29
C THR A 74 -14.43 4.30 3.21
N ILE A 75 -15.18 3.26 3.54
CA ILE A 75 -16.45 3.39 4.29
C ILE A 75 -16.36 2.89 5.73
N ILE A 76 -15.40 2.00 6.03
CA ILE A 76 -15.28 1.37 7.35
C ILE A 76 -15.09 2.37 8.49
N GLY A 77 -14.52 3.55 8.19
CA GLY A 77 -14.27 4.60 9.19
C GLY A 77 -15.51 5.01 9.99
N LYS A 78 -16.72 4.83 9.44
CA LYS A 78 -17.99 5.14 10.12
C LYS A 78 -18.25 4.27 11.37
N TYR A 79 -17.61 3.11 11.45
CA TYR A 79 -17.85 2.10 12.47
C TYR A 79 -16.70 1.98 13.48
N LEU A 80 -15.69 2.85 13.36
CA LEU A 80 -14.50 2.83 14.21
C LEU A 80 -14.51 3.97 15.23
N ASP A 81 -13.89 3.74 16.39
CA ASP A 81 -13.84 4.70 17.47
C ASP A 81 -12.73 5.75 17.26
N GLU A 82 -11.62 5.34 16.65
CA GLU A 82 -10.48 6.21 16.34
C GLU A 82 -9.93 5.94 14.95
N ILE A 83 -9.48 6.99 14.29
CA ILE A 83 -8.82 6.90 12.97
C ILE A 83 -7.52 7.69 13.04
N SER A 84 -6.41 7.08 12.62
CA SER A 84 -5.10 7.73 12.61
C SER A 84 -5.09 8.97 11.68
N PRO A 85 -4.23 9.98 11.98
CA PRO A 85 -4.12 11.18 11.14
C PRO A 85 -3.84 10.87 9.67
N VAL A 86 -2.94 9.93 9.40
CA VAL A 86 -2.60 9.52 8.02
C VAL A 86 -3.80 8.89 7.32
N ALA A 87 -4.54 7.98 8.00
CA ALA A 87 -5.72 7.35 7.42
C ALA A 87 -6.85 8.36 7.13
N LYS A 88 -7.02 9.37 8.00
CA LYS A 88 -7.96 10.47 7.77
C LYS A 88 -7.61 11.26 6.50
N LEU A 89 -6.34 11.56 6.29
CA LEU A 89 -5.87 12.28 5.10
C LEU A 89 -5.96 11.43 3.84
N CYS A 90 -5.68 10.14 3.94
CA CYS A 90 -5.85 9.19 2.83
C CYS A 90 -7.32 8.95 2.47
N GLY A 91 -8.25 9.20 3.41
CA GLY A 91 -9.66 8.84 3.24
C GLY A 91 -9.88 7.33 3.10
N ALA A 92 -8.96 6.51 3.64
CA ALA A 92 -9.00 5.06 3.52
C ALA A 92 -8.32 4.39 4.72
N ILE A 93 -8.82 3.22 5.10
CA ILE A 93 -8.32 2.39 6.19
C ILE A 93 -8.11 0.98 5.66
N ASN A 94 -6.91 0.42 5.85
CA ASN A 94 -6.62 -0.97 5.47
C ASN A 94 -6.35 -1.88 6.68
N THR A 95 -6.25 -1.31 7.89
CA THR A 95 -5.90 -2.06 9.10
C THR A 95 -6.69 -1.53 10.28
N VAL A 96 -7.31 -2.43 11.03
CA VAL A 96 -8.03 -2.14 12.27
C VAL A 96 -7.41 -2.93 13.40
N VAL A 97 -7.21 -2.29 14.54
CA VAL A 97 -6.80 -2.91 15.81
C VAL A 97 -7.97 -2.82 16.78
N ASN A 98 -8.31 -3.91 17.40
CA ASN A 98 -9.25 -3.94 18.51
C ASN A 98 -8.47 -3.90 19.83
N ASP A 99 -8.53 -2.78 20.49
CA ASP A 99 -7.91 -2.55 21.79
C ASP A 99 -8.98 -2.62 22.89
N ASN A 100 -9.27 -3.83 23.34
CA ASN A 100 -10.28 -4.13 24.38
C ASN A 100 -11.67 -3.52 24.05
N GLY A 101 -12.14 -3.71 22.83
CA GLY A 101 -13.42 -3.20 22.35
C GLY A 101 -13.35 -1.82 21.70
N LYS A 102 -12.23 -1.08 21.83
CA LYS A 102 -11.99 0.19 21.14
C LYS A 102 -11.34 -0.07 19.78
N LEU A 103 -12.04 0.23 18.72
CA LEU A 103 -11.61 -0.03 17.35
C LEU A 103 -10.81 1.15 16.79
N LYS A 104 -9.54 0.93 16.48
CA LYS A 104 -8.61 1.92 15.96
C LYS A 104 -8.25 1.60 14.51
N GLY A 105 -8.57 2.51 13.58
CA GLY A 105 -8.29 2.36 12.16
C GLY A 105 -7.04 3.09 11.70
N THR A 106 -6.24 2.45 10.86
CA THR A 106 -5.08 3.07 10.23
C THR A 106 -4.89 2.58 8.79
N ILE A 107 -3.89 3.14 8.10
CA ILE A 107 -3.48 2.71 6.78
C ILE A 107 -1.98 2.40 6.78
N THR A 108 -1.62 1.18 6.38
CA THR A 108 -0.24 0.69 6.35
C THR A 108 0.35 0.61 4.94
N ASP A 109 -0.45 0.90 3.90
CA ASP A 109 -0.01 0.82 2.50
C ASP A 109 1.18 1.75 2.23
N GLY A 110 1.09 3.02 2.67
CA GLY A 110 2.16 4.00 2.49
C GLY A 110 3.40 3.67 3.32
N THR A 111 3.23 3.34 4.60
CA THR A 111 4.32 2.93 5.49
C THR A 111 5.04 1.70 4.95
N GLY A 112 4.29 0.71 4.45
CA GLY A 112 4.85 -0.49 3.80
C GLY A 112 5.67 -0.17 2.56
N TYR A 113 5.21 0.78 1.73
CA TYR A 113 5.98 1.25 0.58
C TYR A 113 7.29 1.93 0.98
N MET A 114 7.24 2.87 1.92
CA MET A 114 8.44 3.57 2.41
C MET A 114 9.44 2.60 3.04
N ARG A 115 8.95 1.61 3.79
CA ARG A 115 9.79 0.54 4.34
C ARG A 115 10.41 -0.32 3.23
N ALA A 116 9.67 -0.67 2.18
CA ALA A 116 10.19 -1.42 1.05
C ALA A 116 11.35 -0.68 0.34
N LEU A 117 11.25 0.63 0.15
CA LEU A 117 12.34 1.46 -0.36
C LEU A 117 13.57 1.38 0.54
N LYS A 118 13.39 1.62 1.84
CA LYS A 118 14.47 1.61 2.84
C LYS A 118 15.22 0.27 2.88
N GLU A 119 14.50 -0.84 2.87
CA GLU A 119 15.08 -2.20 2.89
C GLU A 119 15.88 -2.52 1.61
N THR A 120 15.60 -1.83 0.50
CA THR A 120 16.40 -1.92 -0.74
C THR A 120 17.53 -0.89 -0.82
N GLY A 121 17.79 -0.16 0.30
CA GLY A 121 18.83 0.85 0.38
C GLY A 121 18.50 2.14 -0.40
N ILE A 122 17.21 2.44 -0.58
CA ILE A 122 16.76 3.66 -1.24
C ILE A 122 16.25 4.64 -0.20
N ASP A 123 16.88 5.81 -0.17
CA ASP A 123 16.46 6.94 0.65
C ASP A 123 15.96 8.07 -0.25
N ILE A 124 14.70 8.48 -0.05
CA ILE A 124 14.05 9.58 -0.79
C ILE A 124 13.73 10.79 0.10
N ILE A 125 14.15 10.76 1.37
CA ILE A 125 13.90 11.86 2.30
C ILE A 125 14.66 13.11 1.83
N GLY A 126 14.00 14.27 1.87
CA GLY A 126 14.53 15.55 1.39
C GLY A 126 14.66 15.66 -0.13
N LYS A 127 14.21 14.68 -0.90
CA LYS A 127 14.33 14.64 -2.37
C LYS A 127 12.99 14.88 -3.07
N LYS A 128 13.05 15.04 -4.39
CA LYS A 128 11.88 15.14 -5.28
C LYS A 128 11.54 13.78 -5.87
N ILE A 129 10.24 13.47 -5.96
CA ILE A 129 9.73 12.26 -6.60
C ILE A 129 8.56 12.59 -7.54
N THR A 130 8.36 11.77 -8.55
CA THR A 130 7.20 11.84 -9.46
C THR A 130 6.36 10.58 -9.33
N ILE A 131 5.05 10.75 -9.16
CA ILE A 131 4.07 9.66 -9.02
C ILE A 131 3.01 9.80 -10.11
N VAL A 132 2.71 8.72 -10.82
CA VAL A 132 1.56 8.66 -11.73
C VAL A 132 0.46 7.83 -11.11
N GLY A 133 -0.72 8.43 -11.02
CA GLY A 133 -1.93 7.86 -10.44
C GLY A 133 -2.45 8.64 -9.24
N ALA A 134 -3.75 8.50 -8.93
CA ALA A 134 -4.43 9.08 -7.78
C ALA A 134 -5.39 8.09 -7.09
N GLY A 135 -5.25 6.79 -7.38
CA GLY A 135 -5.96 5.73 -6.69
C GLY A 135 -5.51 5.54 -5.24
N GLY A 136 -5.99 4.49 -4.59
CA GLY A 136 -5.69 4.21 -3.18
C GLY A 136 -4.20 4.08 -2.86
N ALA A 137 -3.45 3.34 -3.69
CA ALA A 137 -2.00 3.18 -3.51
C ALA A 137 -1.25 4.49 -3.69
N ALA A 138 -1.53 5.23 -4.79
CA ALA A 138 -0.91 6.53 -5.05
C ALA A 138 -1.15 7.53 -3.91
N THR A 139 -2.39 7.59 -3.40
CA THR A 139 -2.77 8.44 -2.26
C THR A 139 -1.96 8.07 -1.00
N ALA A 140 -1.93 6.78 -0.65
CA ALA A 140 -1.22 6.31 0.54
C ALA A 140 0.28 6.58 0.46
N ILE A 141 0.90 6.31 -0.70
CA ILE A 141 2.32 6.58 -0.94
C ILE A 141 2.63 8.07 -0.86
N SER A 142 1.87 8.92 -1.58
CA SER A 142 2.11 10.36 -1.62
C SER A 142 2.00 11.00 -0.23
N ILE A 143 0.95 10.66 0.52
CA ILE A 143 0.71 11.20 1.86
C ILE A 143 1.80 10.72 2.82
N GLN A 144 2.10 9.41 2.84
CA GLN A 144 3.14 8.88 3.73
C GLN A 144 4.52 9.45 3.40
N ALA A 145 4.90 9.49 2.13
CA ALA A 145 6.18 10.05 1.69
C ALA A 145 6.33 11.52 2.13
N ALA A 146 5.25 12.30 2.05
CA ALA A 146 5.24 13.68 2.51
C ALA A 146 5.41 13.79 4.04
N PHE A 147 4.74 12.94 4.82
CA PHE A 147 4.91 12.87 6.28
C PHE A 147 6.32 12.45 6.69
N ASP A 148 6.92 11.52 5.95
CA ASP A 148 8.27 11.03 6.21
C ASP A 148 9.37 12.03 5.81
N GLY A 149 9.02 13.15 5.14
CA GLY A 149 9.94 14.23 4.82
C GLY A 149 10.47 14.26 3.40
N VAL A 150 9.77 13.66 2.43
CA VAL A 150 10.03 13.93 1.01
C VAL A 150 9.83 15.42 0.73
N LYS A 151 10.77 16.05 0.03
CA LYS A 151 10.78 17.50 -0.17
C LYS A 151 9.71 17.96 -1.17
N GLU A 152 9.58 17.24 -2.29
CA GLU A 152 8.68 17.61 -3.38
C GLU A 152 8.06 16.37 -4.03
N ILE A 153 6.75 16.44 -4.33
CA ILE A 153 6.01 15.37 -5.00
C ILE A 153 5.25 15.95 -6.19
N SER A 154 5.58 15.47 -7.39
CA SER A 154 4.83 15.78 -8.61
C SER A 154 3.87 14.63 -8.90
N ILE A 155 2.56 14.89 -8.78
CA ILE A 155 1.50 13.91 -9.04
C ILE A 155 0.94 14.13 -10.42
N PHE A 156 0.91 13.07 -11.22
CA PHE A 156 0.30 13.05 -12.55
C PHE A 156 -0.93 12.14 -12.55
N ASN A 157 -2.05 12.64 -13.04
CA ASN A 157 -3.25 11.83 -13.23
C ASN A 157 -3.98 12.25 -14.51
N ARG A 158 -4.72 11.32 -15.10
CA ARG A 158 -5.65 11.63 -16.20
C ARG A 158 -6.80 12.47 -15.64
N ASN A 159 -7.51 13.15 -16.54
CA ASN A 159 -8.73 13.88 -16.14
C ASN A 159 -9.91 12.89 -16.04
N ASP A 160 -9.87 12.04 -15.04
CA ASP A 160 -10.84 11.01 -14.73
C ASP A 160 -11.49 11.24 -13.34
N GLU A 161 -12.27 10.28 -12.88
CA GLU A 161 -12.94 10.30 -11.58
C GLU A 161 -12.01 10.46 -10.37
N PHE A 162 -10.72 10.11 -10.52
CA PHE A 162 -9.71 10.26 -9.47
C PHE A 162 -9.04 11.64 -9.45
N TYR A 163 -9.31 12.53 -10.42
CA TYR A 163 -8.63 13.82 -10.52
C TYR A 163 -8.96 14.76 -9.35
N ASP A 164 -10.20 14.77 -8.88
CA ASP A 164 -10.58 15.58 -7.72
C ASP A 164 -9.97 15.02 -6.43
N ARG A 165 -9.80 13.71 -6.33
CA ARG A 165 -9.03 13.07 -5.26
C ARG A 165 -7.56 13.51 -5.29
N ALA A 166 -6.95 13.59 -6.47
CA ALA A 166 -5.59 14.10 -6.62
C ALA A 166 -5.45 15.55 -6.14
N LYS A 167 -6.41 16.42 -6.48
CA LYS A 167 -6.46 17.80 -5.97
C LYS A 167 -6.52 17.85 -4.44
N LEU A 168 -7.38 17.03 -3.83
CA LEU A 168 -7.51 16.94 -2.39
C LEU A 168 -6.22 16.46 -1.73
N ASN A 169 -5.56 15.44 -2.32
CA ASN A 169 -4.28 14.93 -1.83
C ASN A 169 -3.20 16.02 -1.86
N VAL A 170 -3.06 16.75 -2.96
CA VAL A 170 -2.12 17.87 -3.08
C VAL A 170 -2.40 18.95 -2.05
N LYS A 171 -3.69 19.33 -1.87
CA LYS A 171 -4.10 20.27 -0.83
C LYS A 171 -3.69 19.78 0.57
N ASN A 172 -4.04 18.55 0.92
CA ASN A 172 -3.74 17.96 2.21
C ASN A 172 -2.23 17.90 2.49
N ILE A 173 -1.43 17.51 1.50
CA ILE A 173 0.03 17.46 1.63
C ILE A 173 0.58 18.86 1.91
N ASN A 174 0.21 19.85 1.10
CA ASN A 174 0.70 21.22 1.23
C ASN A 174 0.26 21.92 2.54
N GLU A 175 -0.92 21.57 3.08
CA GLU A 175 -1.45 22.18 4.31
C GLU A 175 -0.97 21.47 5.58
N LYS A 176 -0.62 20.17 5.51
CA LYS A 176 -0.38 19.32 6.69
C LYS A 176 1.04 18.81 6.82
N THR A 177 1.90 19.08 5.84
CA THR A 177 3.31 18.66 5.84
C THR A 177 4.20 19.78 5.32
N ASN A 178 5.52 19.58 5.42
CA ASN A 178 6.50 20.49 4.82
C ASN A 178 6.83 20.13 3.36
N CYS A 179 6.19 19.12 2.80
CA CYS A 179 6.37 18.69 1.43
C CYS A 179 5.63 19.61 0.46
N LYS A 180 6.26 19.97 -0.65
CA LYS A 180 5.61 20.69 -1.74
C LYS A 180 5.02 19.69 -2.73
N ALA A 181 3.70 19.59 -2.81
CA ALA A 181 3.01 18.77 -3.80
C ALA A 181 2.43 19.62 -4.94
N SER A 182 2.49 19.09 -6.16
CA SER A 182 1.91 19.68 -7.36
C SER A 182 1.14 18.65 -8.16
N LEU A 183 0.02 19.06 -8.78
CA LEU A 183 -0.79 18.20 -9.64
C LEU A 183 -0.69 18.63 -11.09
N PHE A 184 -0.46 17.66 -11.96
CA PHE A 184 -0.39 17.84 -13.40
C PHE A 184 -1.33 16.86 -14.11
N ARG A 185 -1.79 17.25 -15.30
CA ARG A 185 -2.46 16.31 -16.21
C ARG A 185 -1.44 15.38 -16.84
N LEU A 186 -1.72 14.10 -16.91
CA LEU A 186 -0.83 13.10 -17.50
C LEU A 186 -0.55 13.37 -19.00
N GLU A 187 -1.48 14.04 -19.67
CA GLU A 187 -1.38 14.44 -21.07
C GLU A 187 -0.35 15.57 -21.28
N ASN A 188 0.04 16.31 -20.24
CA ASN A 188 1.07 17.35 -20.33
C ASN A 188 2.45 16.70 -20.33
N ARG A 189 2.90 16.32 -21.54
CA ARG A 189 4.16 15.59 -21.76
C ARG A 189 5.40 16.39 -21.40
N GLU A 190 5.40 17.69 -21.67
CA GLU A 190 6.51 18.59 -21.31
C GLU A 190 6.69 18.67 -19.79
N ALA A 191 5.60 18.83 -19.05
CA ALA A 191 5.66 18.80 -17.59
C ALA A 191 6.11 17.45 -17.07
N LEU A 192 5.62 16.33 -17.67
CA LEU A 192 5.99 14.96 -17.26
C LEU A 192 7.50 14.75 -17.42
N GLU A 193 8.07 15.14 -18.55
CA GLU A 193 9.50 15.03 -18.82
C GLU A 193 10.32 15.85 -17.83
N LYS A 194 9.94 17.12 -17.64
CA LYS A 194 10.62 18.02 -16.69
C LYS A 194 10.61 17.47 -15.28
N GLU A 195 9.43 17.09 -14.78
CA GLU A 195 9.27 16.62 -13.40
C GLU A 195 10.01 15.29 -13.14
N ILE A 196 9.99 14.35 -14.09
CA ILE A 196 10.78 13.12 -14.02
C ILE A 196 12.29 13.42 -14.05
N LYS A 197 12.74 14.34 -14.91
CA LYS A 197 14.15 14.72 -15.00
C LYS A 197 14.72 15.27 -13.69
N GLU A 198 13.89 15.96 -12.91
CA GLU A 198 14.26 16.53 -11.61
C GLU A 198 14.09 15.54 -10.44
N SER A 199 13.44 14.40 -10.65
CA SER A 199 13.12 13.44 -9.62
C SER A 199 14.19 12.36 -9.46
N VAL A 200 14.37 11.85 -8.23
CA VAL A 200 15.23 10.69 -7.96
C VAL A 200 14.47 9.38 -8.11
N LEU A 201 13.13 9.43 -8.00
CA LEU A 201 12.24 8.27 -8.07
C LEU A 201 11.03 8.60 -8.94
N PHE A 202 10.73 7.70 -9.87
CA PHE A 202 9.47 7.65 -10.61
C PHE A 202 8.63 6.47 -10.13
N VAL A 203 7.35 6.69 -9.85
CA VAL A 203 6.42 5.68 -9.34
C VAL A 203 5.23 5.53 -10.27
N ASN A 204 5.05 4.35 -10.85
CA ASN A 204 3.78 3.96 -11.43
C ASN A 204 2.86 3.43 -10.32
N ALA A 205 1.84 4.19 -9.96
CA ALA A 205 0.83 3.80 -8.98
C ALA A 205 -0.56 3.66 -9.65
N THR A 206 -0.57 3.21 -10.91
CA THR A 206 -1.75 2.90 -11.72
C THR A 206 -1.88 1.40 -11.94
N ASN A 207 -2.89 0.97 -12.66
CA ASN A 207 -3.07 -0.42 -13.12
C ASN A 207 -2.43 -0.69 -14.49
N VAL A 208 -1.78 0.27 -15.13
CA VAL A 208 -1.09 0.08 -16.41
C VAL A 208 0.16 -0.76 -16.22
N GLY A 209 0.21 -1.91 -16.85
CA GLY A 209 1.24 -2.95 -16.66
C GLY A 209 0.72 -4.20 -15.93
N MET A 210 -0.53 -4.18 -15.43
CA MET A 210 -1.25 -5.31 -14.83
C MET A 210 -2.32 -5.82 -15.83
N HIS A 211 -2.63 -7.12 -15.81
CA HIS A 211 -3.68 -7.68 -16.66
C HIS A 211 -5.01 -6.89 -16.56
N PRO A 212 -5.69 -6.56 -17.66
CA PRO A 212 -5.38 -6.88 -19.07
C PRO A 212 -4.45 -5.86 -19.78
N LEU A 213 -3.79 -4.95 -19.07
CA LEU A 213 -2.91 -3.91 -19.62
C LEU A 213 -1.42 -4.26 -19.50
N ASP A 214 -1.09 -5.53 -19.37
CA ASP A 214 0.25 -6.07 -19.08
C ASP A 214 1.29 -5.78 -20.18
N ASN A 215 0.84 -5.53 -21.41
CA ASN A 215 1.71 -5.14 -22.52
C ASN A 215 1.79 -3.61 -22.74
N GLN A 216 1.35 -2.83 -21.74
CA GLN A 216 1.37 -1.37 -21.79
C GLN A 216 2.31 -0.79 -20.75
N MET A 217 2.85 0.38 -21.06
CA MET A 217 3.67 1.18 -20.18
C MET A 217 2.98 2.52 -19.93
N ILE A 218 3.02 3.01 -18.70
CA ILE A 218 2.38 4.29 -18.35
C ILE A 218 3.09 5.49 -18.99
N LEU A 219 4.39 5.38 -19.19
CA LEU A 219 5.17 6.36 -19.94
C LEU A 219 4.97 6.15 -21.45
N PRO A 220 4.93 7.22 -22.27
CA PRO A 220 4.73 7.10 -23.71
C PRO A 220 5.82 6.30 -24.40
N ASP A 221 7.06 6.48 -23.96
CA ASP A 221 8.24 5.78 -24.44
C ASP A 221 9.38 5.84 -23.40
N THR A 222 10.56 5.36 -23.76
CA THR A 222 11.69 5.18 -22.84
C THR A 222 12.58 6.40 -22.66
N HIS A 223 12.40 7.49 -23.41
CA HIS A 223 13.25 8.68 -23.29
C HIS A 223 13.12 9.40 -21.95
N TYR A 224 11.99 9.17 -21.23
CA TYR A 224 11.78 9.67 -19.85
C TYR A 224 12.69 8.99 -18.82
N LEU A 225 13.27 7.83 -19.18
CA LEU A 225 14.07 7.02 -18.27
C LEU A 225 15.57 7.38 -18.42
N ARG A 226 16.28 7.39 -17.31
CA ARG A 226 17.74 7.61 -17.28
C ARG A 226 18.38 6.71 -16.23
N LYS A 227 19.63 6.36 -16.41
CA LYS A 227 20.35 5.37 -15.59
C LYS A 227 20.35 5.64 -14.08
N ASP A 228 20.33 6.89 -13.68
CA ASP A 228 20.34 7.33 -12.27
C ASP A 228 18.92 7.50 -11.68
N LEU A 229 17.87 7.32 -12.50
CA LEU A 229 16.48 7.30 -12.03
C LEU A 229 16.15 5.96 -11.39
N ILE A 230 15.55 6.01 -10.23
CA ILE A 230 14.91 4.84 -9.63
C ILE A 230 13.50 4.73 -10.20
N VAL A 231 13.13 3.55 -10.69
CA VAL A 231 11.80 3.30 -11.27
C VAL A 231 11.07 2.28 -10.43
N SER A 232 9.94 2.69 -9.87
CA SER A 232 9.10 1.85 -9.04
C SER A 232 7.75 1.61 -9.68
N ASP A 233 7.24 0.40 -9.54
CA ASP A 233 5.89 0.01 -9.92
C ASP A 233 5.21 -0.63 -8.72
N VAL A 234 3.98 -0.21 -8.39
CA VAL A 234 3.22 -0.82 -7.29
C VAL A 234 2.60 -2.17 -7.66
N ILE A 235 2.70 -2.55 -8.92
CA ILE A 235 2.22 -3.84 -9.44
C ILE A 235 3.17 -4.95 -8.97
N TYR A 236 2.58 -6.03 -8.46
CA TYR A 236 3.30 -7.24 -8.04
C TYR A 236 2.95 -8.48 -8.88
N SER A 237 1.97 -8.37 -9.77
CA SER A 237 1.61 -9.41 -10.72
C SER A 237 1.23 -8.76 -12.07
N PRO A 238 2.08 -8.91 -13.09
CA PRO A 238 3.35 -9.64 -13.13
C PRO A 238 4.42 -9.05 -12.21
N GLU A 239 5.43 -9.85 -11.84
CA GLU A 239 6.56 -9.36 -11.01
C GLU A 239 7.44 -8.34 -11.75
N GLU A 240 7.53 -8.42 -13.07
CA GLU A 240 8.24 -7.48 -13.93
C GLU A 240 7.27 -6.95 -15.00
N THR A 241 6.80 -5.72 -14.82
CA THR A 241 5.98 -5.01 -15.81
C THR A 241 6.82 -4.54 -16.99
N LEU A 242 6.18 -4.17 -18.10
CA LEU A 242 6.88 -3.60 -19.26
C LEU A 242 7.72 -2.38 -18.85
N LEU A 243 7.19 -1.50 -17.97
CA LEU A 243 7.91 -0.35 -17.44
C LEU A 243 9.21 -0.77 -16.76
N LEU A 244 9.17 -1.74 -15.85
CA LEU A 244 10.37 -2.20 -15.12
C LEU A 244 11.36 -2.89 -16.03
N LYS A 245 10.88 -3.66 -17.01
CA LYS A 245 11.72 -4.32 -18.00
C LYS A 245 12.50 -3.30 -18.85
N GLU A 246 11.83 -2.27 -19.36
CA GLU A 246 12.49 -1.24 -20.16
C GLU A 246 13.43 -0.37 -19.31
N ALA A 247 13.04 -0.01 -18.08
CA ALA A 247 13.91 0.71 -17.15
C ALA A 247 15.20 -0.07 -16.85
N LYS A 248 15.08 -1.39 -16.62
CA LYS A 248 16.24 -2.25 -16.36
C LYS A 248 17.21 -2.33 -17.54
N LYS A 249 16.72 -2.37 -18.79
CA LYS A 249 17.55 -2.33 -19.99
C LYS A 249 18.39 -1.06 -20.08
N LEU A 250 17.87 0.06 -19.57
CA LEU A 250 18.58 1.36 -19.54
C LEU A 250 19.46 1.53 -18.30
N GLY A 251 19.56 0.50 -17.45
CA GLY A 251 20.39 0.50 -16.25
C GLY A 251 19.79 1.22 -15.05
N CYS A 252 18.49 1.52 -15.05
CA CYS A 252 17.79 2.06 -13.90
C CYS A 252 17.74 1.03 -12.76
N LYS A 253 17.78 1.50 -11.51
CA LYS A 253 17.39 0.69 -10.37
C LYS A 253 15.86 0.52 -10.38
N THR A 254 15.37 -0.71 -10.33
CA THR A 254 13.93 -1.02 -10.43
C THR A 254 13.39 -1.66 -9.17
N ILE A 255 12.14 -1.35 -8.83
CA ILE A 255 11.42 -1.91 -7.66
C ILE A 255 9.99 -2.24 -8.09
N ASN A 256 9.54 -3.46 -7.79
CA ASN A 256 8.16 -3.88 -8.01
C ASN A 256 7.30 -3.76 -6.73
N GLY A 257 6.00 -4.08 -6.84
CA GLY A 257 5.04 -3.98 -5.75
C GLY A 257 5.14 -5.05 -4.66
N ILE A 258 5.98 -6.08 -4.82
CA ILE A 258 6.10 -7.18 -3.85
C ILE A 258 6.53 -6.66 -2.48
N GLY A 259 7.53 -5.77 -2.45
CA GLY A 259 7.98 -5.17 -1.20
C GLY A 259 6.85 -4.44 -0.47
N MET A 260 6.10 -3.58 -1.17
CA MET A 260 4.95 -2.89 -0.59
C MET A 260 3.90 -3.87 -0.05
N MET A 261 3.57 -4.93 -0.81
CA MET A 261 2.62 -5.96 -0.40
C MET A 261 3.04 -6.65 0.90
N ILE A 262 4.32 -7.00 1.05
CA ILE A 262 4.84 -7.67 2.25
C ILE A 262 4.89 -6.70 3.43
N TYR A 263 5.50 -5.53 3.26
CA TYR A 263 5.75 -4.62 4.38
C TYR A 263 4.49 -3.93 4.89
N GLN A 264 3.46 -3.68 4.06
CA GLN A 264 2.17 -3.21 4.59
C GLN A 264 1.54 -4.24 5.54
N GLY A 265 1.68 -5.53 5.22
CA GLY A 265 1.26 -6.62 6.11
C GLY A 265 2.13 -6.72 7.35
N ALA A 266 3.44 -6.50 7.24
CA ALA A 266 4.35 -6.50 8.37
C ALA A 266 4.04 -5.36 9.36
N GLU A 267 3.69 -4.18 8.87
CA GLU A 267 3.24 -3.07 9.73
C GLU A 267 1.93 -3.40 10.45
N ALA A 268 0.96 -4.00 9.74
CA ALA A 268 -0.28 -4.47 10.34
C ALA A 268 -0.02 -5.56 11.41
N PHE A 269 0.84 -6.52 11.09
CA PHE A 269 1.27 -7.59 12.01
C PHE A 269 1.85 -7.01 13.31
N LYS A 270 2.73 -6.03 13.21
CA LYS A 270 3.33 -5.37 14.36
C LYS A 270 2.30 -4.65 15.23
N LEU A 271 1.29 -4.03 14.61
CA LEU A 271 0.20 -3.38 15.34
C LEU A 271 -0.65 -4.37 16.17
N TRP A 272 -0.86 -5.59 15.67
CA TRP A 272 -1.66 -6.59 16.40
C TRP A 272 -0.86 -7.34 17.45
N THR A 273 0.40 -7.64 17.19
CA THR A 273 1.22 -8.56 17.99
C THR A 273 2.29 -7.86 18.82
N GLY A 274 2.66 -6.61 18.49
CA GLY A 274 3.82 -5.92 19.05
C GLY A 274 5.17 -6.45 18.56
N MET A 275 5.19 -7.45 17.66
CA MET A 275 6.40 -8.11 17.17
C MET A 275 6.69 -7.81 15.71
N GLU A 276 7.97 -7.86 15.32
CA GLU A 276 8.36 -7.77 13.91
C GLU A 276 8.00 -9.06 13.16
N MET A 277 7.45 -8.90 11.95
CA MET A 277 7.13 -10.03 11.08
C MET A 277 8.43 -10.67 10.55
N PRO A 278 8.58 -12.01 10.59
CA PRO A 278 9.77 -12.70 10.05
C PRO A 278 9.72 -12.75 8.52
N ILE A 279 10.25 -11.72 7.87
CA ILE A 279 10.12 -11.46 6.43
C ILE A 279 10.61 -12.63 5.57
N ASP A 280 11.75 -13.23 5.89
CA ASP A 280 12.29 -14.36 5.12
C ASP A 280 11.37 -15.58 5.16
N THR A 281 10.76 -15.85 6.32
CA THR A 281 9.76 -16.92 6.44
C THR A 281 8.53 -16.62 5.57
N VAL A 282 8.08 -15.38 5.56
CA VAL A 282 6.95 -14.94 4.74
C VAL A 282 7.26 -15.04 3.25
N LYS A 283 8.43 -14.59 2.82
CA LYS A 283 8.87 -14.75 1.42
C LYS A 283 8.88 -16.21 0.99
N GLY A 284 9.44 -17.10 1.83
CA GLY A 284 9.43 -18.53 1.59
C GLY A 284 8.02 -19.12 1.47
N ALA A 285 7.11 -18.76 2.37
CA ALA A 285 5.72 -19.20 2.33
C ALA A 285 4.93 -18.72 1.10
N LEU A 286 5.34 -17.58 0.54
CA LEU A 286 4.75 -17.01 -0.67
C LEU A 286 5.46 -17.46 -1.96
N ASN A 287 6.49 -18.32 -1.87
CA ASN A 287 7.36 -18.73 -2.96
C ASN A 287 8.03 -17.55 -3.69
N LEU A 288 8.35 -16.49 -2.96
CA LEU A 288 9.08 -15.31 -3.45
C LEU A 288 10.58 -15.48 -3.20
N LYS A 289 11.39 -15.02 -4.15
CA LYS A 289 12.86 -15.06 -4.05
C LYS A 289 13.41 -13.86 -3.27
#